data_9ab550ef0191ef1233c8f94458664ba8
#
_entry.id   9ab550ef0191ef1233c8f94458664ba8
#
_cell.length_a   1.000
_cell.length_b   1.000
_cell.length_c   1.000
_cell.angle_alpha   90.00
_cell.angle_beta   90.00
_cell.angle_gamma   90.00
#
_symmetry.space_group_name_H-M   'P 1'
#
loop_
_entity.id
_entity.type
_entity.pdbx_description
1 polymer ?
#
loop_
_entity_poly.entity_id
_entity_poly.type
_entity_poly.pdbx_seq_one_letter_code
_entity_poly.pdbx_strand_id
1 'polypeptide(L)'
;MHFPTDDELMSGPNAFDEDFLASVEQMEEEEARDAYAQAAPDVSRDEAEDESADTSTWGDEEFDEADESEAEKAAAELADLRALRSETNAGSGLMMPDFPEDYRAGFVSIVGRPNVGKSTLTNALVGQKVAITSGRPETTRHNVRGIVHGEKSQLVLVDTPGYHRPRTLLGKRLNDMVREALAEVDCVVFCLPANQKIGPGDEFIARELRSVRRPIIAVATKCDTVSRERVMKHLLAIERLGDWTAIVPVSSFEDLGIDTLTEVLVQNVPLSPPLYPEGDVTDEGRDTLIAEFIREAALEGVRDELPHSLAVQVEEIIERPAREGDTRQPLLDVHVNVYVERDSQKAIIIGKKGSRLKEIGTKARADIEQLLGRRIFLDRHVRTAKDWQSDPKMLRRLGF
;
A
#
# COMPACT_ATOMS: atom_id res chain seq x y z
N MET A 1 -27.83 -32.68 -6.66
CA MET A 1 -26.43 -33.07 -6.44
C MET A 1 -26.03 -32.55 -5.07
N HIS A 2 -25.40 -33.36 -4.25
CA HIS A 2 -24.99 -32.97 -2.91
C HIS A 2 -23.58 -32.38 -3.06
N PHE A 3 -23.40 -31.10 -2.73
CA PHE A 3 -22.08 -30.48 -2.72
C PHE A 3 -21.38 -30.84 -1.41
N PRO A 4 -20.15 -31.36 -1.45
CA PRO A 4 -19.39 -31.66 -0.25
C PRO A 4 -19.06 -30.36 0.54
N THR A 5 -19.08 -30.47 1.85
CA THR A 5 -18.70 -29.37 2.74
C THR A 5 -17.17 -29.24 2.81
N ASP A 6 -16.65 -28.06 3.18
CA ASP A 6 -15.22 -27.83 3.30
C ASP A 6 -14.46 -28.82 4.20
N ASP A 7 -15.13 -29.36 5.22
CA ASP A 7 -14.60 -30.42 6.10
C ASP A 7 -14.52 -31.81 5.41
N GLU A 8 -15.35 -32.08 4.46
CA GLU A 8 -15.31 -33.33 3.68
C GLU A 8 -14.22 -33.27 2.60
N LEU A 9 -13.94 -32.09 2.07
CA LEU A 9 -12.85 -31.86 1.12
C LEU A 9 -11.45 -31.99 1.74
N MET A 10 -11.31 -31.71 3.04
CA MET A 10 -10.01 -31.70 3.72
C MET A 10 -9.68 -32.96 4.52
N SER A 11 -10.62 -33.93 4.66
CA SER A 11 -10.46 -35.11 5.51
C SER A 11 -10.48 -36.47 4.78
N GLY A 12 -10.64 -36.49 3.45
CA GLY A 12 -10.66 -37.73 2.67
C GLY A 12 -9.25 -38.23 2.30
N PRO A 13 -9.07 -39.57 2.15
CA PRO A 13 -7.76 -40.15 1.79
C PRO A 13 -7.24 -39.78 0.39
N ASN A 14 -8.01 -39.10 -0.46
CA ASN A 14 -7.69 -38.71 -1.84
C ASN A 14 -7.71 -37.20 -2.03
N ALA A 15 -7.55 -36.37 -0.97
CA ALA A 15 -7.62 -34.92 -1.05
C ALA A 15 -6.53 -34.27 -1.94
N PHE A 16 -5.64 -35.06 -2.55
CA PHE A 16 -4.54 -34.60 -3.42
C PHE A 16 -4.38 -35.47 -4.69
N ASP A 17 -5.44 -36.17 -5.09
CA ASP A 17 -5.41 -36.95 -6.34
C ASP A 17 -5.50 -35.99 -7.55
N GLU A 18 -4.59 -36.12 -8.53
CA GLU A 18 -4.52 -35.25 -9.72
C GLU A 18 -5.84 -35.25 -10.52
N ASP A 19 -6.55 -36.40 -10.54
CA ASP A 19 -7.86 -36.53 -11.22
C ASP A 19 -8.97 -35.72 -10.50
N PHE A 20 -8.91 -35.58 -9.18
CA PHE A 20 -9.85 -34.76 -8.41
C PHE A 20 -9.60 -33.26 -8.63
N LEU A 21 -8.32 -32.84 -8.64
CA LEU A 21 -7.95 -31.45 -8.91
C LEU A 21 -8.34 -31.02 -10.33
N ALA A 22 -8.16 -31.91 -11.32
CA ALA A 22 -8.59 -31.67 -12.70
C ALA A 22 -10.13 -31.52 -12.82
N SER A 23 -10.90 -32.25 -12.02
CA SER A 23 -12.37 -32.13 -12.00
C SER A 23 -12.84 -30.81 -11.36
N VAL A 24 -12.15 -30.29 -10.37
CA VAL A 24 -12.45 -28.99 -9.76
C VAL A 24 -12.11 -27.85 -10.72
N GLU A 25 -10.98 -27.92 -11.43
CA GLU A 25 -10.61 -26.93 -12.46
C GLU A 25 -11.61 -26.89 -13.62
N GLN A 26 -12.13 -28.05 -14.05
CA GLN A 26 -13.17 -28.10 -15.10
C GLN A 26 -14.50 -27.50 -14.65
N MET A 27 -14.88 -27.68 -13.39
CA MET A 27 -16.10 -27.08 -12.84
C MET A 27 -15.96 -25.54 -12.70
N GLU A 28 -14.81 -25.03 -12.30
CA GLU A 28 -14.55 -23.60 -12.22
C GLU A 28 -14.53 -22.94 -13.61
N GLU A 29 -14.02 -23.62 -14.65
CA GLU A 29 -14.08 -23.15 -16.03
C GLU A 29 -15.52 -23.14 -16.60
N GLU A 30 -16.34 -24.09 -16.26
CA GLU A 30 -17.74 -24.17 -16.69
C GLU A 30 -18.60 -23.09 -16.03
N GLU A 31 -18.42 -22.83 -14.72
CA GLU A 31 -19.08 -21.71 -14.02
C GLU A 31 -18.64 -20.34 -14.55
N ALA A 32 -17.34 -20.16 -14.88
CA ALA A 32 -16.83 -18.94 -15.47
C ALA A 32 -17.39 -18.68 -16.88
N ARG A 33 -17.63 -19.74 -17.65
CA ARG A 33 -18.20 -19.68 -19.00
C ARG A 33 -19.69 -19.35 -18.99
N ASP A 34 -20.45 -19.88 -18.05
CA ASP A 34 -21.86 -19.59 -17.86
C ASP A 34 -22.08 -18.17 -17.33
N ALA A 35 -21.22 -17.69 -16.45
CA ALA A 35 -21.25 -16.30 -15.98
C ALA A 35 -20.93 -15.30 -17.10
N TYR A 36 -20.06 -15.65 -18.06
CA TYR A 36 -19.73 -14.83 -19.22
C TYR A 36 -20.88 -14.81 -20.26
N ALA A 37 -21.60 -15.92 -20.41
CA ALA A 37 -22.75 -16.01 -21.33
C ALA A 37 -23.97 -15.21 -20.85
N GLN A 38 -24.12 -14.99 -19.53
CA GLN A 38 -25.21 -14.20 -18.94
C GLN A 38 -24.92 -12.68 -18.90
N ALA A 39 -23.68 -12.24 -19.18
CA ALA A 39 -23.27 -10.84 -19.11
C ALA A 39 -23.14 -10.14 -20.48
N ALA A 40 -23.47 -10.82 -21.59
CA ALA A 40 -23.39 -10.22 -22.93
C ALA A 40 -24.64 -9.35 -23.22
N PRO A 41 -24.49 -8.06 -23.57
CA PRO A 41 -25.61 -7.25 -24.02
C PRO A 41 -26.04 -7.67 -25.42
N ASP A 42 -27.36 -7.73 -25.62
CA ASP A 42 -28.06 -8.01 -26.87
C ASP A 42 -27.77 -6.87 -27.87
N VAL A 43 -26.94 -7.15 -28.85
CA VAL A 43 -26.71 -6.23 -29.98
C VAL A 43 -27.45 -6.78 -31.18
N SER A 44 -28.64 -6.23 -31.43
CA SER A 44 -29.42 -6.44 -32.64
C SER A 44 -28.66 -5.97 -33.88
N ARG A 45 -28.67 -6.83 -34.89
CA ARG A 45 -28.22 -6.59 -36.27
C ARG A 45 -28.94 -5.40 -36.83
N ASP A 46 -28.17 -4.50 -37.48
CA ASP A 46 -28.52 -4.00 -38.79
C ASP A 46 -27.32 -3.31 -39.46
N GLU A 47 -27.25 -3.61 -40.76
CA GLU A 47 -26.59 -2.90 -41.86
C GLU A 47 -25.09 -3.13 -42.10
N ALA A 48 -24.88 -3.99 -43.09
CA ALA A 48 -23.68 -4.08 -43.91
C ALA A 48 -23.72 -2.98 -44.99
N GLU A 49 -22.60 -2.27 -45.17
CA GLU A 49 -22.19 -1.80 -46.50
C GLU A 49 -20.66 -1.71 -46.59
N ASP A 50 -20.23 -2.23 -47.68
CA ASP A 50 -19.00 -2.45 -48.39
C ASP A 50 -18.14 -1.16 -48.50
N GLU A 51 -16.82 -1.25 -48.29
CA GLU A 51 -15.85 -0.61 -49.19
C GLU A 51 -14.43 -1.16 -49.01
N SER A 52 -13.83 -1.38 -50.12
CA SER A 52 -12.61 -2.08 -50.51
C SER A 52 -11.31 -1.40 -50.07
N ALA A 53 -10.36 -2.27 -49.75
CA ALA A 53 -8.91 -2.23 -49.96
C ALA A 53 -8.22 -0.91 -50.34
N ASP A 54 -7.22 -0.51 -49.52
CA ASP A 54 -5.95 -0.12 -50.14
C ASP A 54 -4.77 -0.48 -49.19
N THR A 55 -3.87 -1.25 -49.76
CA THR A 55 -2.56 -1.61 -49.17
C THR A 55 -1.53 -0.67 -49.75
N SER A 56 -0.92 0.18 -48.94
CA SER A 56 0.45 0.63 -49.24
C SER A 56 1.09 1.43 -48.11
N THR A 57 2.37 1.09 -47.90
CA THR A 57 3.46 1.89 -47.39
C THR A 57 3.57 2.11 -45.89
N TRP A 58 4.41 1.29 -45.28
CA TRP A 58 5.18 1.59 -44.07
C TRP A 58 6.20 2.67 -44.47
N GLY A 59 6.03 3.87 -43.91
CA GLY A 59 7.02 4.93 -43.93
C GLY A 59 7.73 4.99 -42.62
N ASP A 60 9.07 4.93 -42.69
CA ASP A 60 9.96 5.23 -41.56
C ASP A 60 9.71 6.67 -41.09
N GLU A 61 9.15 6.84 -39.90
CA GLU A 61 9.08 8.15 -39.22
C GLU A 61 9.79 8.08 -37.85
N GLU A 62 10.97 8.65 -37.83
CA GLU A 62 11.62 9.52 -36.88
C GLU A 62 11.12 9.42 -35.41
N PHE A 63 11.91 8.71 -34.61
CA PHE A 63 11.68 8.48 -33.18
C PHE A 63 12.50 9.44 -32.27
N ASP A 64 13.07 10.54 -32.78
CA ASP A 64 14.07 11.32 -32.03
C ASP A 64 13.72 12.79 -31.68
N GLU A 65 12.61 13.37 -32.15
CA GLU A 65 12.28 14.78 -31.85
C GLU A 65 11.32 15.03 -30.69
N ALA A 66 10.58 14.02 -30.22
CA ALA A 66 9.60 14.21 -29.16
C ALA A 66 10.20 14.23 -27.74
N ASP A 67 11.27 13.47 -27.51
CA ASP A 67 11.92 13.34 -26.18
C ASP A 67 12.79 14.58 -25.85
N GLU A 68 13.47 15.18 -26.83
CA GLU A 68 14.23 16.41 -26.61
C GLU A 68 13.32 17.61 -26.28
N SER A 69 12.11 17.66 -26.86
CA SER A 69 11.18 18.78 -26.63
C SER A 69 10.54 18.73 -25.23
N GLU A 70 10.33 17.58 -24.64
CA GLU A 70 9.83 17.45 -23.25
C GLU A 70 10.93 17.75 -22.23
N ALA A 71 12.17 17.33 -22.50
CA ALA A 71 13.32 17.66 -21.67
C ALA A 71 13.65 19.18 -21.71
N GLU A 72 13.56 19.84 -22.86
CA GLU A 72 13.70 21.28 -22.98
C GLU A 72 12.56 22.05 -22.29
N LYS A 73 11.32 21.59 -22.36
CA LYS A 73 10.21 22.19 -21.60
C LYS A 73 10.37 22.04 -20.11
N ALA A 74 10.77 20.87 -19.63
CA ALA A 74 11.05 20.64 -18.21
C ALA A 74 12.22 21.51 -17.72
N ALA A 75 13.27 21.67 -18.53
CA ALA A 75 14.38 22.57 -18.22
C ALA A 75 13.97 24.05 -18.22
N ALA A 76 13.08 24.46 -19.12
CA ALA A 76 12.55 25.81 -19.16
C ALA A 76 11.62 26.10 -17.97
N GLU A 77 10.75 25.18 -17.57
CA GLU A 77 9.93 25.32 -16.37
C GLU A 77 10.77 25.37 -15.09
N LEU A 78 11.86 24.59 -15.01
CA LEU A 78 12.82 24.66 -13.92
C LEU A 78 13.57 25.99 -13.88
N ALA A 79 13.89 26.56 -15.04
CA ALA A 79 14.52 27.87 -15.15
C ALA A 79 13.55 28.99 -14.72
N ASP A 80 12.28 28.93 -15.10
CA ASP A 80 11.25 29.87 -14.69
C ASP A 80 10.96 29.79 -13.18
N LEU A 81 10.89 28.59 -12.60
CA LEU A 81 10.79 28.39 -11.15
C LEU A 81 12.00 28.95 -10.39
N ARG A 82 13.21 28.88 -10.98
CA ARG A 82 14.42 29.47 -10.43
C ARG A 82 14.42 30.99 -10.53
N ALA A 83 13.90 31.56 -11.62
CA ALA A 83 13.75 32.99 -11.80
C ALA A 83 12.73 33.56 -10.80
N LEU A 84 11.58 32.93 -10.65
CA LEU A 84 10.59 33.26 -9.62
C LEU A 84 11.17 33.18 -8.20
N ARG A 85 12.06 32.23 -7.92
CA ARG A 85 12.76 32.08 -6.65
C ARG A 85 13.72 33.25 -6.37
N SER A 86 14.42 33.73 -7.39
CA SER A 86 15.35 34.90 -7.24
C SER A 86 14.58 36.17 -6.97
N GLU A 87 13.38 36.34 -7.52
CA GLU A 87 12.52 37.52 -7.31
C GLU A 87 11.78 37.45 -5.96
N THR A 88 11.35 36.27 -5.48
CA THR A 88 10.68 36.08 -4.18
C THR A 88 11.67 36.17 -3.00
N ASN A 89 12.92 35.78 -3.17
CA ASN A 89 13.97 35.96 -2.12
C ASN A 89 14.32 37.43 -1.83
N ALA A 90 13.95 38.34 -2.70
CA ALA A 90 14.16 39.76 -2.46
C ALA A 90 13.11 40.44 -1.57
N GLY A 91 12.00 39.74 -1.23
CA GLY A 91 10.86 40.38 -0.54
C GLY A 91 10.07 39.58 0.50
N SER A 92 10.22 38.26 0.61
CA SER A 92 9.51 37.46 1.60
C SER A 92 10.44 36.45 2.26
N GLY A 93 10.56 36.50 3.59
CA GLY A 93 11.50 35.72 4.40
C GLY A 93 11.27 34.18 4.42
N LEU A 94 10.78 33.60 3.34
CA LEU A 94 10.77 32.17 3.10
C LEU A 94 12.05 31.77 2.35
N MET A 95 13.11 31.52 3.12
CA MET A 95 14.32 30.90 2.57
C MET A 95 13.98 29.45 2.19
N MET A 96 13.82 29.18 0.89
CA MET A 96 13.93 27.81 0.41
C MET A 96 15.40 27.36 0.58
N PRO A 97 15.66 26.20 1.18
CA PRO A 97 17.03 25.71 1.33
C PRO A 97 17.66 25.51 -0.06
N ASP A 98 18.97 25.82 -0.14
CA ASP A 98 19.75 25.52 -1.33
C ASP A 98 19.84 24.01 -1.53
N PHE A 99 19.47 23.54 -2.70
CA PHE A 99 19.58 22.14 -3.09
C PHE A 99 20.40 22.02 -4.39
N PRO A 100 21.14 20.91 -4.58
CA PRO A 100 21.94 20.67 -5.78
C PRO A 100 21.09 20.69 -7.06
N GLU A 101 21.69 21.05 -8.19
CA GLU A 101 21.00 21.06 -9.49
C GLU A 101 20.60 19.66 -9.96
N ASP A 102 21.32 18.64 -9.52
CA ASP A 102 21.08 17.22 -9.78
C ASP A 102 20.20 16.55 -8.73
N TYR A 103 19.50 17.34 -7.88
CA TYR A 103 18.61 16.81 -6.86
C TYR A 103 17.39 16.14 -7.50
N ARG A 104 17.05 14.94 -7.02
CA ARG A 104 15.91 14.16 -7.49
C ARG A 104 14.89 13.95 -6.39
N ALA A 105 13.64 14.29 -6.67
CA ALA A 105 12.54 13.97 -5.75
C ALA A 105 11.30 13.54 -6.52
N GLY A 106 10.55 12.59 -5.95
CA GLY A 106 9.33 12.11 -6.60
C GLY A 106 8.53 11.14 -5.73
N PHE A 107 7.32 10.90 -6.17
CA PHE A 107 6.38 9.98 -5.53
C PHE A 107 6.54 8.58 -6.08
N VAL A 108 6.56 7.59 -5.19
CA VAL A 108 6.71 6.17 -5.52
C VAL A 108 5.57 5.38 -4.90
N SER A 109 4.67 4.82 -5.70
CA SER A 109 3.59 3.96 -5.19
C SER A 109 4.05 2.53 -5.00
N ILE A 110 3.77 1.95 -3.84
CA ILE A 110 4.08 0.54 -3.54
C ILE A 110 2.79 -0.27 -3.63
N VAL A 111 2.71 -1.11 -4.65
CA VAL A 111 1.52 -1.92 -4.97
C VAL A 111 1.80 -3.42 -4.89
N GLY A 112 0.74 -4.21 -4.76
CA GLY A 112 0.82 -5.66 -4.70
C GLY A 112 -0.35 -6.24 -3.91
N ARG A 113 -0.49 -7.56 -3.94
CA ARG A 113 -1.53 -8.27 -3.18
C ARG A 113 -1.43 -7.99 -1.66
N PRO A 114 -2.48 -8.25 -0.88
CA PRO A 114 -2.35 -8.28 0.57
C PRO A 114 -1.22 -9.20 1.04
N ASN A 115 -0.54 -8.84 2.11
CA ASN A 115 0.51 -9.64 2.79
C ASN A 115 1.77 -9.95 1.97
N VAL A 116 2.03 -9.26 0.87
CA VAL A 116 3.27 -9.41 0.09
C VAL A 116 4.48 -8.69 0.68
N GLY A 117 4.27 -7.84 1.71
CA GLY A 117 5.34 -7.13 2.40
C GLY A 117 5.48 -5.65 2.05
N LYS A 118 4.45 -5.00 1.47
CA LYS A 118 4.45 -3.57 1.09
C LYS A 118 4.83 -2.64 2.26
N SER A 119 4.01 -2.62 3.30
CA SER A 119 4.24 -1.77 4.49
C SER A 119 5.56 -2.09 5.21
N THR A 120 5.99 -3.36 5.21
CA THR A 120 7.29 -3.76 5.76
C THR A 120 8.44 -3.18 4.93
N LEU A 121 8.30 -3.18 3.60
CA LEU A 121 9.26 -2.58 2.68
C LEU A 121 9.29 -1.06 2.85
N THR A 122 8.13 -0.40 2.95
CA THR A 122 8.03 1.03 3.24
C THR A 122 8.80 1.39 4.50
N ASN A 123 8.55 0.68 5.61
CA ASN A 123 9.25 0.93 6.87
C ASN A 123 10.77 0.71 6.77
N ALA A 124 11.21 -0.32 6.02
CA ALA A 124 12.63 -0.59 5.81
C ALA A 124 13.32 0.53 4.99
N LEU A 125 12.67 1.00 3.93
CA LEU A 125 13.19 2.11 3.11
C LEU A 125 13.25 3.43 3.90
N VAL A 126 12.24 3.73 4.73
CA VAL A 126 12.20 4.94 5.59
C VAL A 126 13.18 4.83 6.77
N GLY A 127 13.55 3.60 7.17
CA GLY A 127 14.40 3.35 8.34
C GLY A 127 13.66 3.44 9.69
N GLN A 128 12.35 3.65 9.68
CA GLN A 128 11.51 3.67 10.87
C GLN A 128 10.07 3.28 10.58
N LYS A 129 9.29 3.04 11.64
CA LYS A 129 7.91 2.59 11.53
C LYS A 129 6.97 3.76 11.23
N VAL A 130 6.51 3.87 9.98
CA VAL A 130 5.49 4.82 9.51
C VAL A 130 4.19 4.12 9.11
N ALA A 131 4.26 2.86 8.69
CA ALA A 131 3.12 2.04 8.32
C ALA A 131 2.99 0.83 9.24
N ILE A 132 1.76 0.45 9.57
CA ILE A 132 1.52 -0.75 10.38
C ILE A 132 1.69 -2.02 9.56
N THR A 133 2.15 -3.07 10.24
CA THR A 133 2.39 -4.37 9.62
C THR A 133 1.59 -5.46 10.32
N SER A 134 0.93 -6.33 9.57
CA SER A 134 0.31 -7.51 10.14
C SER A 134 0.28 -8.65 9.13
N GLY A 135 0.13 -9.89 9.63
CA GLY A 135 -0.11 -11.05 8.78
C GLY A 135 -1.55 -11.12 8.22
N ARG A 136 -2.37 -10.08 8.40
CA ARG A 136 -3.77 -10.07 7.98
C ARG A 136 -3.96 -9.31 6.67
N PRO A 137 -4.89 -9.72 5.80
CA PRO A 137 -5.26 -8.91 4.64
C PRO A 137 -5.91 -7.59 5.10
N GLU A 138 -5.89 -6.57 4.23
CA GLU A 138 -6.44 -5.23 4.47
C GLU A 138 -5.90 -4.55 5.74
N THR A 139 -4.61 -4.76 6.03
CA THR A 139 -3.92 -4.08 7.13
C THR A 139 -3.82 -2.59 6.85
N THR A 140 -3.29 -2.21 5.69
CA THR A 140 -3.24 -0.83 5.21
C THR A 140 -4.60 -0.43 4.64
N ARG A 141 -5.19 0.63 5.15
CA ARG A 141 -6.51 1.13 4.76
C ARG A 141 -6.51 2.56 4.27
N HIS A 142 -5.38 3.25 4.38
CA HIS A 142 -5.11 4.58 3.84
C HIS A 142 -3.84 4.51 3.01
N ASN A 143 -3.62 5.50 2.15
CA ASN A 143 -2.33 5.69 1.51
C ASN A 143 -1.39 6.32 2.53
N VAL A 144 -0.50 5.54 3.12
CA VAL A 144 0.49 6.04 4.09
C VAL A 144 1.70 6.55 3.32
N ARG A 145 2.10 7.80 3.57
CA ARG A 145 3.31 8.36 2.98
C ARG A 145 4.49 8.24 3.92
N GLY A 146 5.56 7.64 3.40
CA GLY A 146 6.86 7.56 4.06
C GLY A 146 7.90 8.35 3.28
N ILE A 147 8.69 9.19 3.95
CA ILE A 147 9.65 10.08 3.30
C ILE A 147 11.05 9.54 3.57
N VAL A 148 11.79 9.29 2.49
CA VAL A 148 13.18 8.84 2.51
C VAL A 148 14.07 9.98 2.06
N HIS A 149 15.00 10.41 2.91
CA HIS A 149 15.96 11.46 2.59
C HIS A 149 17.30 10.85 2.20
N GLY A 150 17.82 11.22 1.05
CA GLY A 150 19.17 10.95 0.61
C GLY A 150 19.99 12.23 0.51
N GLU A 151 21.29 12.12 0.28
CA GLU A 151 22.18 13.29 0.16
C GLU A 151 21.74 14.26 -0.96
N LYS A 152 21.25 13.71 -2.09
CA LYS A 152 20.78 14.46 -3.26
C LYS A 152 19.42 13.96 -3.75
N SER A 153 18.63 13.40 -2.86
CA SER A 153 17.34 12.83 -3.25
C SER A 153 16.33 12.81 -2.13
N GLN A 154 15.06 12.78 -2.52
CA GLN A 154 13.95 12.55 -1.63
C GLN A 154 12.92 11.66 -2.31
N LEU A 155 12.62 10.50 -1.73
CA LEU A 155 11.56 9.63 -2.21
C LEU A 155 10.34 9.74 -1.28
N VAL A 156 9.18 10.00 -1.85
CA VAL A 156 7.91 9.97 -1.13
C VAL A 156 7.20 8.66 -1.45
N LEU A 157 7.37 7.69 -0.58
CA LEU A 157 6.79 6.36 -0.72
C LEU A 157 5.30 6.40 -0.36
N VAL A 158 4.44 5.93 -1.24
CA VAL A 158 3.01 5.81 -1.01
C VAL A 158 2.68 4.34 -0.80
N ASP A 159 2.60 3.90 0.48
CA ASP A 159 2.14 2.55 0.83
C ASP A 159 0.64 2.44 0.61
N THR A 160 0.23 1.61 -0.33
CA THR A 160 -1.17 1.47 -0.73
C THR A 160 -1.82 0.24 -0.09
N PRO A 161 -3.16 0.26 0.08
CA PRO A 161 -3.92 -0.95 0.40
C PRO A 161 -3.60 -2.10 -0.55
N GLY A 162 -3.80 -3.34 -0.09
CA GLY A 162 -3.64 -4.52 -0.94
C GLY A 162 -4.64 -4.53 -2.08
N TYR A 163 -4.15 -4.61 -3.32
CA TYR A 163 -4.99 -4.59 -4.51
C TYR A 163 -5.58 -5.99 -4.79
N HIS A 164 -6.89 -6.10 -4.77
CA HIS A 164 -7.60 -7.37 -4.99
C HIS A 164 -9.03 -7.14 -5.51
N ARG A 165 -9.72 -8.18 -5.96
CA ARG A 165 -11.14 -8.05 -6.37
C ARG A 165 -12.00 -7.65 -5.16
N PRO A 166 -12.71 -6.49 -5.21
CA PRO A 166 -13.46 -5.99 -4.06
C PRO A 166 -14.76 -6.75 -3.87
N ARG A 167 -15.09 -7.11 -2.61
CA ARG A 167 -16.36 -7.75 -2.23
C ARG A 167 -17.28 -6.84 -1.41
N THR A 168 -16.73 -5.76 -0.84
CA THR A 168 -17.43 -4.82 0.03
C THR A 168 -17.31 -3.39 -0.49
N LEU A 169 -18.12 -2.46 0.04
CA LEU A 169 -18.00 -1.03 -0.27
C LEU A 169 -16.62 -0.51 0.15
N LEU A 170 -16.15 -0.91 1.34
CA LEU A 170 -14.79 -0.59 1.80
C LEU A 170 -13.74 -1.10 0.80
N GLY A 171 -13.82 -2.38 0.37
CA GLY A 171 -12.89 -2.95 -0.60
C GLY A 171 -12.87 -2.20 -1.94
N LYS A 172 -14.03 -1.70 -2.42
CA LYS A 172 -14.09 -0.84 -3.62
C LYS A 172 -13.32 0.46 -3.39
N ARG A 173 -13.56 1.15 -2.28
CA ARG A 173 -12.85 2.40 -1.93
C ARG A 173 -11.34 2.19 -1.82
N LEU A 174 -10.89 1.09 -1.19
CA LEU A 174 -9.47 0.75 -1.10
C LEU A 174 -8.84 0.57 -2.50
N ASN A 175 -9.54 -0.08 -3.43
CA ASN A 175 -9.06 -0.21 -4.81
C ASN A 175 -9.04 1.13 -5.55
N ASP A 176 -10.03 2.00 -5.33
CA ASP A 176 -10.06 3.33 -5.94
C ASP A 176 -8.88 4.18 -5.43
N MET A 177 -8.53 4.12 -4.15
CA MET A 177 -7.33 4.77 -3.58
C MET A 177 -6.03 4.26 -4.23
N VAL A 178 -5.93 2.96 -4.54
CA VAL A 178 -4.76 2.42 -5.27
C VAL A 178 -4.68 3.00 -6.68
N ARG A 179 -5.81 3.11 -7.41
CA ARG A 179 -5.84 3.68 -8.77
C ARG A 179 -5.50 5.17 -8.77
N GLU A 180 -6.02 5.91 -7.80
CA GLU A 180 -5.69 7.33 -7.60
C GLU A 180 -4.18 7.50 -7.35
N ALA A 181 -3.62 6.72 -6.43
CA ALA A 181 -2.18 6.74 -6.16
C ALA A 181 -1.35 6.42 -7.42
N LEU A 182 -1.75 5.43 -8.23
CA LEU A 182 -1.05 5.08 -9.48
C LEU A 182 -1.11 6.18 -10.55
N ALA A 183 -2.11 7.05 -10.52
CA ALA A 183 -2.25 8.15 -11.49
C ALA A 183 -1.32 9.33 -11.17
N GLU A 184 -0.94 9.51 -9.91
CA GLU A 184 -0.24 10.70 -9.40
C GLU A 184 1.25 10.48 -9.11
N VAL A 185 1.79 9.27 -9.30
CA VAL A 185 3.17 8.96 -8.94
C VAL A 185 4.12 8.99 -10.14
N ASP A 186 5.41 9.17 -9.84
CA ASP A 186 6.51 9.20 -10.81
C ASP A 186 7.06 7.80 -11.09
N CYS A 187 6.97 6.88 -10.12
CA CYS A 187 7.46 5.51 -10.22
C CYS A 187 6.56 4.55 -9.45
N VAL A 188 6.53 3.28 -9.85
CA VAL A 188 5.74 2.23 -9.21
C VAL A 188 6.64 1.07 -8.77
N VAL A 189 6.47 0.62 -7.55
CA VAL A 189 7.07 -0.61 -7.00
C VAL A 189 6.00 -1.70 -6.96
N PHE A 190 6.20 -2.78 -7.69
CA PHE A 190 5.33 -3.94 -7.66
C PHE A 190 5.92 -5.07 -6.82
N CYS A 191 5.33 -5.34 -5.67
CA CYS A 191 5.80 -6.33 -4.69
C CYS A 191 5.28 -7.75 -4.99
N LEU A 192 6.20 -8.70 -5.11
CA LEU A 192 5.96 -10.12 -5.43
C LEU A 192 6.74 -11.01 -4.42
N PRO A 193 6.09 -11.74 -3.48
CA PRO A 193 6.81 -12.45 -2.43
C PRO A 193 7.47 -13.73 -2.94
N ALA A 194 8.77 -13.91 -2.71
CA ALA A 194 9.57 -15.05 -3.18
C ALA A 194 9.16 -16.40 -2.57
N ASN A 195 8.48 -16.38 -1.40
CA ASN A 195 7.98 -17.58 -0.74
C ASN A 195 6.64 -18.10 -1.27
N GLN A 196 6.05 -17.41 -2.24
CA GLN A 196 4.82 -17.81 -2.91
C GLN A 196 5.07 -17.95 -4.42
N LYS A 197 4.25 -18.72 -5.12
CA LYS A 197 4.22 -18.73 -6.58
C LYS A 197 3.48 -17.49 -7.07
N ILE A 198 3.82 -17.00 -8.25
CA ILE A 198 3.02 -16.00 -8.97
C ILE A 198 1.67 -16.65 -9.27
N GLY A 199 0.61 -15.96 -8.90
CA GLY A 199 -0.76 -16.46 -9.03
C GLY A 199 -1.69 -15.46 -9.73
N PRO A 200 -2.98 -15.82 -9.90
CA PRO A 200 -3.95 -15.01 -10.64
C PRO A 200 -4.10 -13.57 -10.12
N GLY A 201 -3.87 -13.36 -8.80
CA GLY A 201 -3.89 -12.02 -8.22
C GLY A 201 -2.70 -11.16 -8.65
N ASP A 202 -1.51 -11.76 -8.79
CA ASP A 202 -0.31 -11.07 -9.29
C ASP A 202 -0.45 -10.75 -10.78
N GLU A 203 -0.98 -11.70 -11.56
CA GLU A 203 -1.27 -11.53 -12.99
C GLU A 203 -2.32 -10.45 -13.24
N PHE A 204 -3.34 -10.37 -12.37
CA PHE A 204 -4.35 -9.30 -12.43
C PHE A 204 -3.68 -7.94 -12.24
N ILE A 205 -2.85 -7.77 -11.20
CA ILE A 205 -2.15 -6.51 -10.93
C ILE A 205 -1.18 -6.18 -12.08
N ALA A 206 -0.39 -7.15 -12.54
CA ALA A 206 0.53 -6.96 -13.67
C ALA A 206 -0.20 -6.47 -14.93
N ARG A 207 -1.43 -6.95 -15.18
CA ARG A 207 -2.26 -6.51 -16.31
C ARG A 207 -2.75 -5.08 -16.14
N GLU A 208 -3.18 -4.69 -14.94
CA GLU A 208 -3.59 -3.32 -14.64
C GLU A 208 -2.39 -2.35 -14.80
N LEU A 209 -1.20 -2.76 -14.39
CA LEU A 209 0.02 -1.96 -14.49
C LEU A 209 0.48 -1.71 -15.94
N ARG A 210 0.07 -2.52 -16.92
CA ARG A 210 0.39 -2.28 -18.34
C ARG A 210 -0.16 -0.95 -18.88
N SER A 211 -1.19 -0.40 -18.25
CA SER A 211 -1.73 0.90 -18.64
C SER A 211 -0.97 2.09 -18.02
N VAL A 212 -0.09 1.84 -17.08
CA VAL A 212 0.70 2.87 -16.37
C VAL A 212 1.91 3.22 -17.24
N ARG A 213 2.05 4.49 -17.60
CA ARG A 213 3.17 5.01 -18.43
C ARG A 213 4.37 5.47 -17.59
N ARG A 214 4.48 5.02 -16.36
CA ARG A 214 5.59 5.35 -15.45
C ARG A 214 6.54 4.18 -15.30
N PRO A 215 7.82 4.40 -14.94
CA PRO A 215 8.73 3.31 -14.61
C PRO A 215 8.14 2.37 -13.57
N ILE A 216 8.21 1.06 -13.83
CA ILE A 216 7.71 0.04 -12.91
C ILE A 216 8.88 -0.85 -12.49
N ILE A 217 9.17 -0.88 -11.19
CA ILE A 217 10.20 -1.72 -10.61
C ILE A 217 9.53 -2.91 -9.93
N ALA A 218 9.76 -4.11 -10.44
CA ALA A 218 9.29 -5.34 -9.82
C ALA A 218 10.21 -5.73 -8.67
N VAL A 219 9.65 -5.94 -7.48
CA VAL A 219 10.42 -6.25 -6.27
C VAL A 219 10.06 -7.62 -5.74
N ALA A 220 11.03 -8.55 -5.78
CA ALA A 220 10.90 -9.85 -5.15
C ALA A 220 11.11 -9.69 -3.63
N THR A 221 10.03 -9.67 -2.86
CA THR A 221 10.08 -9.50 -1.40
C THR A 221 10.27 -10.82 -0.65
N LYS A 222 10.61 -10.76 0.65
CA LYS A 222 10.78 -11.93 1.54
C LYS A 222 11.82 -12.94 1.05
N CYS A 223 12.90 -12.46 0.44
CA CYS A 223 13.96 -13.33 -0.08
C CYS A 223 14.72 -14.09 0.99
N ASP A 224 14.71 -13.61 2.25
CA ASP A 224 15.23 -14.27 3.44
C ASP A 224 14.53 -15.60 3.77
N THR A 225 13.27 -15.74 3.40
CA THR A 225 12.45 -16.91 3.78
C THR A 225 12.63 -18.12 2.86
N VAL A 226 13.46 -18.01 1.82
CA VAL A 226 13.65 -19.05 0.80
C VAL A 226 15.10 -19.20 0.36
N SER A 227 15.44 -20.34 -0.26
CA SER A 227 16.78 -20.57 -0.79
C SER A 227 17.09 -19.66 -1.99
N ARG A 228 18.38 -19.38 -2.22
CA ARG A 228 18.85 -18.60 -3.39
C ARG A 228 18.36 -19.18 -4.72
N GLU A 229 18.33 -20.51 -4.85
CA GLU A 229 17.81 -21.17 -6.05
C GLU A 229 16.34 -20.82 -6.31
N ARG A 230 15.53 -20.78 -5.24
CA ARG A 230 14.11 -20.41 -5.34
C ARG A 230 13.96 -18.93 -5.67
N VAL A 231 14.80 -18.06 -5.10
CA VAL A 231 14.82 -16.63 -5.49
C VAL A 231 15.11 -16.50 -6.98
N MET A 232 16.14 -17.17 -7.51
CA MET A 232 16.49 -17.14 -8.95
C MET A 232 15.33 -17.59 -9.84
N LYS A 233 14.66 -18.70 -9.49
CA LYS A 233 13.48 -19.17 -10.22
C LYS A 233 12.34 -18.17 -10.17
N HIS A 234 12.16 -17.48 -9.04
CA HIS A 234 11.12 -16.48 -8.87
C HIS A 234 11.40 -15.22 -9.71
N LEU A 235 12.66 -14.75 -9.75
CA LEU A 235 13.05 -13.61 -10.60
C LEU A 235 12.78 -13.89 -12.08
N LEU A 236 13.12 -15.10 -12.58
CA LEU A 236 12.79 -15.52 -13.94
C LEU A 236 11.27 -15.59 -14.20
N ALA A 237 10.49 -15.93 -13.19
CA ALA A 237 9.03 -15.92 -13.31
C ALA A 237 8.47 -14.50 -13.33
N ILE A 238 9.05 -13.58 -12.57
CA ILE A 238 8.71 -12.15 -12.60
C ILE A 238 9.02 -11.54 -13.96
N GLU A 239 10.19 -11.83 -14.53
CA GLU A 239 10.60 -11.36 -15.86
C GLU A 239 9.57 -11.74 -16.95
N ARG A 240 9.01 -12.95 -16.87
CA ARG A 240 8.00 -13.43 -17.83
C ARG A 240 6.59 -12.83 -17.60
N LEU A 241 6.35 -12.21 -16.46
CA LEU A 241 5.05 -11.68 -16.09
C LEU A 241 4.73 -10.35 -16.77
N GLY A 242 5.76 -9.54 -17.09
CA GLY A 242 5.59 -8.23 -17.73
C GLY A 242 6.91 -7.55 -18.02
N ASP A 243 6.82 -6.37 -18.58
CA ASP A 243 7.96 -5.50 -18.88
C ASP A 243 8.22 -4.59 -17.68
N TRP A 244 9.40 -4.71 -17.08
CA TRP A 244 9.80 -3.99 -15.87
C TRP A 244 11.04 -3.16 -16.15
N THR A 245 11.08 -1.94 -15.63
CA THR A 245 12.28 -1.09 -15.68
C THR A 245 13.45 -1.77 -14.96
N ALA A 246 13.17 -2.43 -13.85
CA ALA A 246 14.15 -3.23 -13.11
C ALA A 246 13.45 -4.32 -12.29
N ILE A 247 14.21 -5.37 -11.92
CA ILE A 247 13.77 -6.43 -11.00
C ILE A 247 14.76 -6.49 -9.86
N VAL A 248 14.30 -6.21 -8.62
CA VAL A 248 15.18 -6.15 -7.44
C VAL A 248 14.74 -7.15 -6.38
N PRO A 249 15.58 -8.10 -5.97
CA PRO A 249 15.31 -8.97 -4.84
C PRO A 249 15.62 -8.25 -3.52
N VAL A 250 14.70 -8.33 -2.53
CA VAL A 250 14.85 -7.67 -1.24
C VAL A 250 14.46 -8.57 -0.06
N SER A 251 15.09 -8.31 1.08
CA SER A 251 14.63 -8.72 2.40
C SER A 251 14.63 -7.52 3.33
N SER A 252 13.43 -7.09 3.73
CA SER A 252 13.27 -5.98 4.69
C SER A 252 13.68 -6.35 6.13
N PHE A 253 13.83 -7.65 6.44
CA PHE A 253 14.25 -8.10 7.77
C PHE A 253 15.78 -8.23 7.87
N GLU A 254 16.45 -8.59 6.78
CA GLU A 254 17.91 -8.75 6.72
C GLU A 254 18.59 -7.53 6.07
N ASP A 255 17.84 -6.49 5.77
CA ASP A 255 18.30 -5.27 5.09
C ASP A 255 19.00 -5.54 3.75
N LEU A 256 18.63 -6.67 3.10
CA LEU A 256 19.21 -7.10 1.85
C LEU A 256 18.53 -6.40 0.67
N GLY A 257 19.31 -5.74 -0.19
CA GLY A 257 18.84 -5.12 -1.42
C GLY A 257 18.05 -3.82 -1.22
N ILE A 258 17.95 -3.30 0.01
CA ILE A 258 17.23 -2.04 0.32
C ILE A 258 17.99 -0.86 -0.31
N ASP A 259 19.32 -0.77 -0.13
CA ASP A 259 20.13 0.28 -0.76
C ASP A 259 20.06 0.23 -2.28
N THR A 260 20.18 -0.98 -2.87
CA THR A 260 20.06 -1.16 -4.32
C THR A 260 18.70 -0.71 -4.84
N LEU A 261 17.61 -1.05 -4.13
CA LEU A 261 16.28 -0.60 -4.49
C LEU A 261 16.17 0.92 -4.39
N THR A 262 16.70 1.52 -3.34
CA THR A 262 16.71 2.98 -3.15
C THR A 262 17.43 3.68 -4.31
N GLU A 263 18.61 3.20 -4.71
CA GLU A 263 19.36 3.73 -5.85
C GLU A 263 18.56 3.63 -7.15
N VAL A 264 17.94 2.48 -7.43
CA VAL A 264 17.10 2.28 -8.61
C VAL A 264 15.90 3.23 -8.59
N LEU A 265 15.25 3.45 -7.44
CA LEU A 265 14.13 4.38 -7.31
C LEU A 265 14.58 5.83 -7.57
N VAL A 266 15.70 6.25 -7.00
CA VAL A 266 16.25 7.61 -7.20
C VAL A 266 16.54 7.88 -8.67
N GLN A 267 17.07 6.89 -9.41
CA GLN A 267 17.33 7.04 -10.83
C GLN A 267 16.06 7.19 -11.68
N ASN A 268 14.92 6.72 -11.18
CA ASN A 268 13.64 6.69 -11.89
C ASN A 268 12.62 7.75 -11.41
N VAL A 269 13.02 8.69 -10.57
CA VAL A 269 12.23 9.87 -10.22
C VAL A 269 12.82 11.13 -10.87
N PRO A 270 12.01 12.17 -11.15
CA PRO A 270 12.45 13.36 -11.88
C PRO A 270 13.47 14.20 -11.12
N LEU A 271 14.14 15.09 -11.84
CA LEU A 271 14.85 16.21 -11.24
C LEU A 271 13.82 17.17 -10.63
N SER A 272 13.88 17.40 -9.34
CA SER A 272 12.91 18.19 -8.58
C SER A 272 13.55 18.71 -7.31
N PRO A 273 13.14 19.89 -6.81
CA PRO A 273 13.47 20.29 -5.44
C PRO A 273 12.89 19.32 -4.42
N PRO A 274 13.37 19.34 -3.16
CA PRO A 274 12.75 18.59 -2.07
C PRO A 274 11.25 18.91 -1.96
N LEU A 275 10.42 17.88 -1.81
CA LEU A 275 8.97 17.99 -1.71
C LEU A 275 8.49 18.21 -0.27
N TYR A 276 9.29 17.74 0.69
CA TYR A 276 9.02 17.83 2.13
C TYR A 276 10.23 18.43 2.86
N PRO A 277 10.04 19.09 4.01
CA PRO A 277 11.12 19.56 4.86
C PRO A 277 12.09 18.47 5.27
N GLU A 278 13.35 18.84 5.48
CA GLU A 278 14.36 17.91 5.99
C GLU A 278 13.97 17.42 7.39
N GLY A 279 14.07 16.11 7.60
CA GLY A 279 13.75 15.46 8.85
C GLY A 279 12.30 14.96 8.97
N ASP A 280 11.40 15.37 8.08
CA ASP A 280 10.06 14.78 8.02
C ASP A 280 10.14 13.34 7.48
N VAL A 281 9.51 12.40 8.15
CA VAL A 281 9.53 10.97 7.80
C VAL A 281 8.17 10.46 7.31
N THR A 282 7.13 11.25 7.55
CA THR A 282 5.76 11.02 7.09
C THR A 282 4.97 12.32 7.19
N ASP A 283 3.94 12.47 6.38
CA ASP A 283 2.97 13.56 6.48
C ASP A 283 1.67 13.12 7.20
N GLU A 284 1.64 11.87 7.68
CA GLU A 284 0.50 11.36 8.43
C GLU A 284 0.30 12.13 9.74
N GLY A 285 -0.95 12.46 10.00
CA GLY A 285 -1.33 13.10 11.26
C GLY A 285 -0.99 12.20 12.45
N ARG A 286 -0.48 12.83 13.52
CA ARG A 286 -0.13 12.14 14.77
C ARG A 286 -1.27 11.25 15.29
N ASP A 287 -2.51 11.71 15.22
CA ASP A 287 -3.68 10.99 15.72
C ASP A 287 -3.98 9.74 14.86
N THR A 288 -3.76 9.83 13.55
CA THR A 288 -3.87 8.69 12.62
C THR A 288 -2.83 7.62 12.95
N LEU A 289 -1.56 7.98 13.14
CA LEU A 289 -0.51 7.04 13.50
C LEU A 289 -0.78 6.34 14.84
N ILE A 290 -1.24 7.08 15.84
CA ILE A 290 -1.63 6.52 17.16
C ILE A 290 -2.78 5.51 16.97
N ALA A 291 -3.81 5.87 16.21
CA ALA A 291 -4.93 4.97 15.93
C ALA A 291 -4.47 3.69 15.22
N GLU A 292 -3.57 3.81 14.25
CA GLU A 292 -3.01 2.68 13.50
C GLU A 292 -2.14 1.78 14.40
N PHE A 293 -1.27 2.29 15.27
CA PHE A 293 -0.49 1.47 16.19
C PHE A 293 -1.37 0.67 17.16
N ILE A 294 -2.48 1.27 17.62
CA ILE A 294 -3.46 0.54 18.43
C ILE A 294 -4.18 -0.52 17.60
N ARG A 295 -4.51 -0.22 16.34
CA ARG A 295 -5.15 -1.16 15.43
C ARG A 295 -4.23 -2.34 15.11
N GLU A 296 -2.95 -2.12 14.88
CA GLU A 296 -1.93 -3.17 14.70
C GLU A 296 -1.89 -4.12 15.90
N ALA A 297 -1.73 -3.56 17.11
CA ALA A 297 -1.71 -4.36 18.34
C ALA A 297 -3.02 -5.14 18.55
N ALA A 298 -4.16 -4.58 18.13
CA ALA A 298 -5.45 -5.26 18.21
C ALA A 298 -5.64 -6.35 17.15
N LEU A 299 -5.00 -6.23 15.99
CA LEU A 299 -5.00 -7.24 14.91
C LEU A 299 -4.19 -8.49 15.26
N GLU A 300 -3.20 -8.38 16.12
CA GLU A 300 -2.43 -9.53 16.55
C GLU A 300 -3.31 -10.57 17.24
N GLY A 301 -3.19 -11.83 16.83
CA GLY A 301 -3.90 -12.96 17.45
C GLY A 301 -5.42 -12.98 17.25
N VAL A 302 -6.03 -12.05 16.51
CA VAL A 302 -7.42 -12.17 16.07
C VAL A 302 -7.53 -13.02 14.81
N ARG A 303 -8.70 -13.67 14.64
CA ARG A 303 -8.99 -14.55 13.50
C ARG A 303 -10.32 -14.16 12.88
N ASP A 304 -10.62 -14.80 11.77
CA ASP A 304 -11.90 -14.71 11.05
C ASP A 304 -12.20 -13.26 10.59
N GLU A 305 -13.41 -12.80 10.68
CA GLU A 305 -13.89 -11.50 10.19
C GLU A 305 -13.56 -10.30 11.10
N LEU A 306 -13.04 -10.52 12.30
CA LEU A 306 -12.77 -9.44 13.25
C LEU A 306 -11.71 -8.42 12.72
N PRO A 307 -10.65 -8.84 12.00
CA PRO A 307 -9.71 -7.89 11.41
C PRO A 307 -10.37 -6.85 10.49
N HIS A 308 -11.37 -7.25 9.72
CA HIS A 308 -12.05 -6.36 8.77
C HIS A 308 -12.97 -5.37 9.47
N SER A 309 -13.59 -5.75 10.59
CA SER A 309 -14.58 -4.96 11.31
C SER A 309 -14.01 -4.07 12.42
N LEU A 310 -12.69 -4.05 12.60
CA LEU A 310 -12.00 -3.26 13.61
C LEU A 310 -11.59 -1.89 13.06
N ALA A 311 -11.99 -0.81 13.74
CA ALA A 311 -11.49 0.53 13.49
C ALA A 311 -11.11 1.22 14.81
N VAL A 312 -10.17 2.16 14.74
CA VAL A 312 -9.71 2.92 15.92
C VAL A 312 -9.75 4.40 15.59
N GLN A 313 -10.13 5.21 16.55
CA GLN A 313 -10.18 6.67 16.45
C GLN A 313 -9.64 7.30 17.73
N VAL A 314 -8.72 8.23 17.60
CA VAL A 314 -8.32 9.11 18.71
C VAL A 314 -9.45 10.12 18.95
N GLU A 315 -9.90 10.24 20.18
CA GLU A 315 -10.88 11.27 20.57
C GLU A 315 -10.18 12.57 20.93
N GLU A 316 -9.19 12.49 21.82
CA GLU A 316 -8.44 13.65 22.27
C GLU A 316 -7.09 13.25 22.89
N ILE A 317 -6.15 14.18 22.87
CA ILE A 317 -4.86 14.08 23.55
C ILE A 317 -4.70 15.28 24.47
N ILE A 318 -4.66 15.04 25.78
CA ILE A 318 -4.62 16.07 26.82
C ILE A 318 -3.28 15.99 27.56
N GLU A 319 -2.64 17.13 27.74
CA GLU A 319 -1.47 17.22 28.60
C GLU A 319 -1.91 17.36 30.07
N ARG A 320 -1.47 16.43 30.92
CA ARG A 320 -1.72 16.55 32.37
C ARG A 320 -0.96 17.75 32.93
N PRO A 321 -1.56 18.53 33.83
CA PRO A 321 -0.84 19.58 34.50
C PRO A 321 0.35 19.00 35.27
N ALA A 322 1.51 19.64 35.15
CA ALA A 322 2.71 19.26 35.89
C ALA A 322 2.42 19.32 37.41
N ARG A 323 2.88 18.30 38.15
CA ARG A 323 2.83 18.35 39.59
C ARG A 323 3.87 19.32 40.14
N GLU A 324 3.54 20.08 41.12
CA GLU A 324 4.44 21.03 41.76
C GLU A 324 5.72 20.29 42.24
N GLY A 325 6.89 20.72 41.76
CA GLY A 325 8.19 20.06 42.06
C GLY A 325 8.57 18.87 41.17
N ASP A 326 7.76 18.47 40.20
CA ASP A 326 8.13 17.40 39.24
C ASP A 326 8.86 18.01 38.03
N THR A 327 10.14 17.66 37.86
CA THR A 327 10.98 18.12 36.74
C THR A 327 10.85 17.26 35.46
N ARG A 328 10.04 16.21 35.51
CA ARG A 328 9.78 15.34 34.35
C ARG A 328 8.77 15.99 33.42
N GLN A 329 8.88 15.70 32.13
CA GLN A 329 7.85 16.14 31.16
C GLN A 329 6.46 15.64 31.60
N PRO A 330 5.44 16.48 31.49
CA PRO A 330 4.06 16.11 31.81
C PRO A 330 3.61 14.89 31.01
N LEU A 331 2.80 14.04 31.62
CA LEU A 331 2.21 12.86 30.99
C LEU A 331 1.12 13.30 29.99
N LEU A 332 1.05 12.67 28.84
CA LEU A 332 -0.06 12.85 27.91
C LEU A 332 -1.14 11.79 28.15
N ASP A 333 -2.37 12.24 28.31
CA ASP A 333 -3.54 11.36 28.32
C ASP A 333 -4.07 11.23 26.89
N VAL A 334 -4.05 10.01 26.37
CA VAL A 334 -4.51 9.68 25.02
C VAL A 334 -5.79 8.87 25.14
N HIS A 335 -6.92 9.47 24.74
CA HIS A 335 -8.25 8.86 24.77
C HIS A 335 -8.61 8.31 23.40
N VAL A 336 -8.96 7.03 23.33
CA VAL A 336 -9.26 6.36 22.05
C VAL A 336 -10.52 5.49 22.12
N ASN A 337 -11.24 5.44 21.01
CA ASN A 337 -12.31 4.51 20.76
C ASN A 337 -11.88 3.42 19.80
N VAL A 338 -12.11 2.18 20.20
CA VAL A 338 -11.96 0.99 19.38
C VAL A 338 -13.36 0.54 18.96
N TYR A 339 -13.67 0.64 17.67
CA TYR A 339 -14.95 0.26 17.11
C TYR A 339 -14.92 -1.16 16.57
N VAL A 340 -16.00 -1.89 16.82
CA VAL A 340 -16.28 -3.22 16.27
C VAL A 340 -17.74 -3.29 15.82
N GLU A 341 -18.09 -4.21 14.93
CA GLU A 341 -19.46 -4.28 14.41
C GLU A 341 -20.46 -5.01 15.32
N ARG A 342 -19.97 -5.97 16.13
CA ARG A 342 -20.83 -6.85 16.95
C ARG A 342 -20.35 -6.91 18.39
N ASP A 343 -21.29 -7.12 19.32
CA ASP A 343 -20.96 -7.24 20.74
C ASP A 343 -20.13 -8.50 21.05
N SER A 344 -20.24 -9.57 20.25
CA SER A 344 -19.37 -10.74 20.34
C SER A 344 -17.90 -10.37 20.05
N GLN A 345 -17.66 -9.53 19.06
CA GLN A 345 -16.34 -8.99 18.72
C GLN A 345 -15.79 -8.10 19.82
N LYS A 346 -16.67 -7.27 20.45
CA LYS A 346 -16.30 -6.45 21.61
C LYS A 346 -15.78 -7.31 22.76
N ALA A 347 -16.44 -8.42 23.03
CA ALA A 347 -15.99 -9.37 24.06
C ALA A 347 -14.61 -9.97 23.76
N ILE A 348 -14.31 -10.24 22.48
CA ILE A 348 -12.99 -10.75 22.04
C ILE A 348 -11.91 -9.70 22.25
N ILE A 349 -12.13 -8.43 21.89
CA ILE A 349 -11.15 -7.33 22.06
C ILE A 349 -10.90 -7.04 23.53
N ILE A 350 -11.92 -7.08 24.39
CA ILE A 350 -11.77 -6.87 25.83
C ILE A 350 -11.04 -8.07 26.48
N GLY A 351 -11.44 -9.28 26.12
CA GLY A 351 -10.90 -10.51 26.68
C GLY A 351 -11.35 -10.77 28.12
N LYS A 352 -10.95 -11.92 28.70
CA LYS A 352 -11.29 -12.28 30.09
C LYS A 352 -10.78 -11.22 31.05
N LYS A 353 -11.68 -10.59 31.80
CA LYS A 353 -11.37 -9.51 32.78
C LYS A 353 -10.50 -8.38 32.20
N GLY A 354 -10.65 -8.05 30.93
CA GLY A 354 -9.90 -7.00 30.26
C GLY A 354 -8.45 -7.33 29.92
N SER A 355 -8.04 -8.61 30.01
CA SER A 355 -6.64 -9.01 29.78
C SER A 355 -6.13 -8.68 28.39
N ARG A 356 -6.96 -8.89 27.35
CA ARG A 356 -6.54 -8.62 25.99
C ARG A 356 -6.47 -7.12 25.70
N LEU A 357 -7.43 -6.34 26.15
CA LEU A 357 -7.39 -4.89 26.02
C LEU A 357 -6.16 -4.28 26.72
N LYS A 358 -5.76 -4.87 27.87
CA LYS A 358 -4.51 -4.49 28.55
C LYS A 358 -3.29 -4.82 27.71
N GLU A 359 -3.23 -6.01 27.10
CA GLU A 359 -2.13 -6.43 26.21
C GLU A 359 -1.99 -5.50 25.01
N ILE A 360 -3.10 -5.21 24.31
CA ILE A 360 -3.17 -4.26 23.20
C ILE A 360 -2.58 -2.91 23.60
N GLY A 361 -3.03 -2.37 24.75
CA GLY A 361 -2.52 -1.10 25.20
C GLY A 361 -1.06 -1.11 25.66
N THR A 362 -0.53 -2.24 26.14
CA THR A 362 0.88 -2.35 26.50
C THR A 362 1.76 -2.36 25.25
N LYS A 363 1.36 -3.07 24.18
CA LYS A 363 2.08 -3.12 22.91
C LYS A 363 2.07 -1.78 22.19
N ALA A 364 0.87 -1.21 21.98
CA ALA A 364 0.72 0.07 21.29
C ALA A 364 1.42 1.22 22.03
N ARG A 365 1.49 1.18 23.36
CA ARG A 365 2.12 2.25 24.14
C ARG A 365 3.57 2.48 23.76
N ALA A 366 4.36 1.43 23.55
CA ALA A 366 5.79 1.56 23.23
C ALA A 366 5.98 2.35 21.92
N ASP A 367 5.23 1.99 20.88
CA ASP A 367 5.29 2.67 19.58
C ASP A 367 4.78 4.12 19.67
N ILE A 368 3.70 4.36 20.44
CA ILE A 368 3.15 5.71 20.64
C ILE A 368 4.10 6.59 21.45
N GLU A 369 4.73 6.07 22.52
CA GLU A 369 5.70 6.82 23.30
C GLU A 369 6.95 7.16 22.47
N GLN A 370 7.38 6.27 21.58
CA GLN A 370 8.45 6.54 20.62
C GLN A 370 8.06 7.63 19.62
N LEU A 371 6.85 7.56 19.04
CA LEU A 371 6.32 8.57 18.13
C LEU A 371 6.24 9.96 18.78
N LEU A 372 5.74 10.02 20.01
CA LEU A 372 5.51 11.30 20.71
C LEU A 372 6.75 11.84 21.46
N GLY A 373 7.81 11.02 21.61
CA GLY A 373 8.97 11.33 22.43
C GLY A 373 8.64 11.54 23.91
N ARG A 374 7.46 11.12 24.36
CA ARG A 374 6.90 11.38 25.71
C ARG A 374 6.15 10.19 26.26
N ARG A 375 6.11 10.09 27.57
CA ARG A 375 5.31 9.08 28.28
C ARG A 375 3.83 9.38 28.15
N ILE A 376 3.00 8.33 28.01
CA ILE A 376 1.56 8.46 27.85
C ILE A 376 0.79 7.62 28.89
N PHE A 377 -0.44 8.07 29.17
CA PHE A 377 -1.50 7.23 29.71
C PHE A 377 -2.51 6.98 28.58
N LEU A 378 -2.71 5.71 28.22
CA LEU A 378 -3.58 5.32 27.13
C LEU A 378 -4.91 4.81 27.67
N ASP A 379 -5.96 5.61 27.51
CA ASP A 379 -7.34 5.23 27.83
C ASP A 379 -8.07 4.73 26.59
N ARG A 380 -8.72 3.56 26.68
CA ARG A 380 -9.28 2.82 25.53
C ARG A 380 -10.70 2.38 25.82
N HIS A 381 -11.63 2.83 25.00
CA HIS A 381 -13.03 2.44 25.06
C HIS A 381 -13.39 1.57 23.87
N VAL A 382 -14.00 0.40 24.11
CA VAL A 382 -14.48 -0.47 23.04
C VAL A 382 -15.98 -0.20 22.82
N ARG A 383 -16.33 0.20 21.60
CA ARG A 383 -17.70 0.58 21.20
C ARG A 383 -18.19 -0.30 20.06
N THR A 384 -19.46 -0.66 20.06
CA THR A 384 -20.11 -1.38 18.96
C THR A 384 -20.72 -0.36 18.00
N ALA A 385 -20.33 -0.42 16.72
CA ALA A 385 -20.90 0.35 15.63
C ALA A 385 -21.33 -0.62 14.53
N LYS A 386 -22.63 -0.95 14.49
CA LYS A 386 -23.18 -1.93 13.56
C LYS A 386 -23.02 -1.45 12.11
N ASP A 387 -22.61 -2.37 11.25
CA ASP A 387 -22.51 -2.19 9.80
C ASP A 387 -21.74 -0.93 9.35
N TRP A 388 -20.77 -0.45 10.18
CA TRP A 388 -20.03 0.77 9.91
C TRP A 388 -19.30 0.77 8.56
N GLN A 389 -18.89 -0.40 8.06
CA GLN A 389 -18.22 -0.55 6.77
C GLN A 389 -19.15 -0.25 5.57
N SER A 390 -20.45 -0.26 5.79
CA SER A 390 -21.48 0.06 4.78
C SER A 390 -22.09 1.45 4.99
N ASP A 391 -21.77 2.13 6.09
CA ASP A 391 -22.25 3.47 6.39
C ASP A 391 -21.28 4.56 5.88
N PRO A 392 -21.65 5.35 4.85
CA PRO A 392 -20.79 6.41 4.32
C PRO A 392 -20.43 7.50 5.31
N LYS A 393 -21.27 7.73 6.35
CA LYS A 393 -20.98 8.73 7.39
C LYS A 393 -19.93 8.22 8.36
N MET A 394 -20.04 6.95 8.77
CA MET A 394 -19.06 6.32 9.63
C MET A 394 -17.72 6.14 8.91
N LEU A 395 -17.73 5.75 7.64
CA LEU A 395 -16.51 5.65 6.83
C LEU A 395 -15.77 7.00 6.80
N ARG A 396 -16.46 8.11 6.48
CA ARG A 396 -15.84 9.46 6.51
C ARG A 396 -15.32 9.85 7.89
N ARG A 397 -16.06 9.52 8.97
CA ARG A 397 -15.64 9.81 10.34
C ARG A 397 -14.39 9.04 10.74
N LEU A 398 -14.20 7.83 10.21
CA LEU A 398 -13.07 6.95 10.47
C LEU A 398 -11.90 7.15 9.49
N GLY A 399 -12.02 8.16 8.58
CA GLY A 399 -10.95 8.53 7.65
C GLY A 399 -10.92 7.72 6.33
N PHE A 400 -12.07 7.13 5.91
CA PHE A 400 -12.21 6.35 4.67
C PHE A 400 -13.05 7.08 3.61
#